data_2c2b97a672852a662d1608883f127614
#
_entry.id   2c2b97a672852a662d1608883f127614
#
_cell.length_a   1.000
_cell.length_b   1.000
_cell.length_c   1.000
_cell.angle_alpha   90.00
_cell.angle_beta   90.00
_cell.angle_gamma   90.00
#
_symmetry.space_group_name_H-M   'P 1'
#
loop_
_entity.id
_entity.type
_entity.pdbx_description
1 polymer ?
#
loop_
_entity_poly.entity_id
_entity_poly.type
_entity_poly.pdbx_seq_one_letter_code
_entity_poly.pdbx_strand_id
1 'polypeptide(L)'
;EAKKAKKGSISGSSLGLGAIPPSLDSLGFVSCRCIIRSTVLSFSALRQLRFGATAEANVACRALLAAMGLASLARSNEELVVRANCDLRESEEPRYELDCRNGKIMTLLPVLRDQADALLEQAIDLARELAGVSWNGEEFTVVGNPIVINGATAEAEDD
;
A
#
# COMPACT_ATOMS: atom_id res chain seq x y z
N GLU A 1 33.91 20.51 -2.22
CA GLU A 1 33.46 21.92 -2.43
C GLU A 1 31.94 21.91 -2.48
N ALA A 2 31.30 22.48 -1.43
CA ALA A 2 29.87 22.58 -1.35
C ALA A 2 29.37 23.55 -2.46
N LYS A 3 28.61 23.05 -3.43
CA LYS A 3 27.91 23.89 -4.43
C LYS A 3 27.02 24.88 -3.67
N LYS A 4 27.31 26.18 -3.78
CA LYS A 4 26.45 27.23 -3.24
C LYS A 4 25.08 27.13 -3.90
N ALA A 5 24.06 26.77 -3.12
CA ALA A 5 22.67 26.79 -3.58
C ALA A 5 22.32 28.19 -4.12
N LYS A 6 21.80 28.28 -5.35
CA LYS A 6 21.28 29.51 -5.92
C LYS A 6 20.16 30.04 -5.01
N LYS A 7 20.23 31.31 -4.67
CA LYS A 7 19.26 31.99 -3.79
C LYS A 7 17.88 31.98 -4.48
N GLY A 8 16.97 31.10 -4.02
CA GLY A 8 15.60 30.98 -4.53
C GLY A 8 15.19 29.58 -5.00
N SER A 9 16.11 28.63 -5.09
CA SER A 9 15.79 27.23 -5.40
C SER A 9 15.34 26.51 -4.12
N ILE A 10 14.18 25.89 -4.17
CA ILE A 10 13.67 25.04 -3.09
C ILE A 10 14.08 23.61 -3.41
N SER A 11 14.96 23.05 -2.59
CA SER A 11 15.37 21.66 -2.77
C SER A 11 14.19 20.70 -2.56
N GLY A 12 13.99 19.76 -3.47
CA GLY A 12 13.00 18.71 -3.33
C GLY A 12 13.16 17.90 -2.04
N SER A 13 14.40 17.76 -1.55
CA SER A 13 14.71 17.09 -0.29
C SER A 13 14.09 17.77 0.93
N SER A 14 14.05 19.11 0.96
CA SER A 14 13.46 19.87 2.07
C SER A 14 11.94 19.73 2.15
N LEU A 15 11.32 19.29 1.06
CA LEU A 15 9.89 19.05 0.92
C LEU A 15 9.52 17.56 1.06
N GLY A 16 10.47 16.71 1.42
CA GLY A 16 10.25 15.26 1.54
C GLY A 16 10.22 14.52 0.20
N LEU A 17 10.57 15.19 -0.91
CA LEU A 17 10.60 14.61 -2.26
C LEU A 17 11.99 14.17 -2.69
N GLY A 18 12.99 14.26 -1.80
CA GLY A 18 14.35 13.85 -2.07
C GLY A 18 14.50 12.33 -2.12
N ALA A 19 15.26 11.83 -3.08
CA ALA A 19 15.74 10.45 -3.10
C ALA A 19 17.14 10.39 -2.49
N ILE A 20 17.41 9.41 -1.65
CA ILE A 20 18.76 9.10 -1.17
C ILE A 20 19.29 7.95 -2.03
N PRO A 21 20.22 8.20 -2.95
CA PRO A 21 20.83 7.12 -3.72
C PRO A 21 21.67 6.25 -2.76
N PRO A 22 21.72 4.91 -3.00
CA PRO A 22 22.62 4.04 -2.24
C PRO A 22 24.07 4.48 -2.51
N SER A 23 24.82 4.78 -1.45
CA SER A 23 26.26 5.07 -1.61
C SER A 23 27.04 3.75 -1.75
N LEU A 24 28.08 3.78 -2.59
CA LEU A 24 28.96 2.61 -2.78
C LEU A 24 29.64 2.16 -1.48
N ASP A 25 29.89 3.09 -0.58
CA ASP A 25 30.56 2.83 0.71
C ASP A 25 29.68 2.09 1.72
N SER A 26 28.37 2.03 1.47
CA SER A 26 27.38 1.36 2.35
C SER A 26 26.66 0.19 1.66
N LEU A 27 27.13 -0.26 0.51
CA LEU A 27 26.58 -1.43 -0.16
C LEU A 27 26.96 -2.69 0.59
N GLY A 28 26.11 -3.07 1.53
CA GLY A 28 26.15 -4.37 2.20
C GLY A 28 25.14 -5.33 1.60
N PHE A 29 25.55 -6.56 1.40
CA PHE A 29 24.64 -7.66 1.07
C PHE A 29 24.52 -8.57 2.27
N VAL A 30 23.31 -9.00 2.55
CA VAL A 30 23.05 -10.01 3.57
C VAL A 30 22.63 -11.28 2.85
N SER A 31 23.39 -12.33 3.01
CA SER A 31 23.01 -13.65 2.55
C SER A 31 22.04 -14.26 3.57
N CYS A 32 20.80 -14.49 3.15
CA CYS A 32 19.76 -15.08 3.97
C CYS A 32 19.40 -16.47 3.48
N ARG A 33 19.09 -17.37 4.40
CA ARG A 33 18.54 -18.68 4.04
C ARG A 33 17.12 -18.57 3.50
N CYS A 34 16.33 -17.69 4.09
CA CYS A 34 14.97 -17.39 3.64
C CYS A 34 14.60 -15.97 4.05
N ILE A 35 13.62 -15.42 3.36
CA ILE A 35 12.97 -14.15 3.69
C ILE A 35 11.50 -14.48 3.97
N ILE A 36 11.02 -14.07 5.14
CA ILE A 36 9.64 -14.25 5.54
C ILE A 36 8.93 -12.90 5.40
N ARG A 37 7.84 -12.89 4.65
CA ARG A 37 6.94 -11.75 4.56
C ARG A 37 5.67 -12.09 5.33
N SER A 38 5.32 -11.27 6.31
CA SER A 38 4.08 -11.38 7.05
C SER A 38 3.20 -10.15 6.84
N THR A 39 1.91 -10.38 6.70
CA THR A 39 0.91 -9.33 6.53
C THR A 39 -0.20 -9.54 7.55
N VAL A 40 -0.64 -8.47 8.19
CA VAL A 40 -1.70 -8.52 9.19
C VAL A 40 -2.85 -7.62 8.78
N LEU A 41 -4.04 -8.18 8.62
CA LEU A 41 -5.29 -7.45 8.47
C LEU A 41 -6.01 -7.43 9.82
N SER A 42 -5.98 -6.29 10.49
CA SER A 42 -6.56 -6.14 11.84
C SER A 42 -8.04 -5.79 11.79
N PHE A 43 -8.91 -6.78 11.99
CA PHE A 43 -10.35 -6.54 12.13
C PHE A 43 -10.71 -5.75 13.40
N SER A 44 -9.90 -5.84 14.46
CA SER A 44 -10.10 -5.02 15.64
C SER A 44 -9.86 -3.54 15.39
N ALA A 45 -8.84 -3.20 14.58
CA ALA A 45 -8.61 -1.83 14.14
C ALA A 45 -9.74 -1.33 13.23
N LEU A 46 -10.19 -2.14 12.26
CA LEU A 46 -11.30 -1.79 11.38
C LEU A 46 -12.59 -1.51 12.16
N ARG A 47 -12.87 -2.25 13.23
CA ARG A 47 -14.06 -2.02 14.06
C ARG A 47 -14.09 -0.68 14.78
N GLN A 48 -12.95 -0.01 14.93
CA GLN A 48 -12.89 1.33 15.55
C GLN A 48 -13.29 2.44 14.58
N LEU A 49 -13.26 2.17 13.27
CA LEU A 49 -13.60 3.16 12.25
C LEU A 49 -15.12 3.36 12.14
N ARG A 50 -15.53 4.58 11.83
CA ARG A 50 -16.93 4.98 11.63
C ARG A 50 -17.04 5.69 10.29
N PHE A 51 -17.98 5.24 9.44
CA PHE A 51 -18.14 5.74 8.07
C PHE A 51 -19.55 6.25 7.77
N GLY A 52 -20.50 5.99 8.63
CA GLY A 52 -21.88 6.36 8.38
C GLY A 52 -22.70 6.45 9.66
N ALA A 53 -23.97 6.84 9.49
CA ALA A 53 -24.91 7.01 10.57
C ALA A 53 -25.46 5.67 11.11
N THR A 54 -25.49 4.63 10.27
CA THR A 54 -26.07 3.33 10.62
C THR A 54 -25.00 2.28 10.93
N ALA A 55 -25.40 1.23 11.65
CA ALA A 55 -24.54 0.11 11.96
C ALA A 55 -24.16 -0.66 10.68
N GLU A 56 -25.13 -0.84 9.78
CA GLU A 56 -25.02 -1.55 8.52
C GLU A 56 -24.02 -0.83 7.59
N ALA A 57 -24.14 0.49 7.45
CA ALA A 57 -23.20 1.31 6.66
C ALA A 57 -21.76 1.17 7.18
N ASN A 58 -21.58 1.18 8.52
CA ASN A 58 -20.26 0.98 9.09
C ASN A 58 -19.68 -0.42 8.82
N VAL A 59 -20.54 -1.46 8.85
CA VAL A 59 -20.10 -2.83 8.51
C VAL A 59 -19.73 -2.93 7.05
N ALA A 60 -20.52 -2.39 6.13
CA ALA A 60 -20.28 -2.40 4.70
C ALA A 60 -18.95 -1.71 4.33
N CYS A 61 -18.71 -0.51 4.87
CA CYS A 61 -17.45 0.19 4.61
C CYS A 61 -16.22 -0.51 5.19
N ARG A 62 -16.35 -1.16 6.34
CA ARG A 62 -15.25 -1.96 6.91
C ARG A 62 -14.98 -3.22 6.10
N ALA A 63 -16.03 -3.86 5.59
CA ALA A 63 -15.91 -4.99 4.68
C ALA A 63 -15.22 -4.57 3.37
N LEU A 64 -15.55 -3.40 2.83
CA LEU A 64 -14.88 -2.83 1.67
C LEU A 64 -13.38 -2.63 1.92
N LEU A 65 -13.00 -2.02 3.03
CA LEU A 65 -11.57 -1.84 3.36
C LEU A 65 -10.83 -3.17 3.53
N ALA A 66 -11.49 -4.17 4.16
CA ALA A 66 -10.92 -5.50 4.29
C ALA A 66 -10.73 -6.17 2.92
N ALA A 67 -11.73 -6.09 2.04
CA ALA A 67 -11.67 -6.64 0.69
C ALA A 67 -10.60 -5.95 -0.18
N MET A 68 -10.45 -4.62 -0.07
CA MET A 68 -9.36 -3.88 -0.72
C MET A 68 -7.99 -4.38 -0.26
N GLY A 69 -7.81 -4.60 1.04
CA GLY A 69 -6.58 -5.15 1.59
C GLY A 69 -6.27 -6.55 1.07
N LEU A 70 -7.26 -7.42 1.01
CA LEU A 70 -7.12 -8.79 0.47
C LEU A 70 -6.83 -8.79 -1.03
N ALA A 71 -7.53 -7.98 -1.81
CA ALA A 71 -7.31 -7.87 -3.26
C ALA A 71 -5.92 -7.32 -3.57
N SER A 72 -5.46 -6.33 -2.81
CA SER A 72 -4.10 -5.79 -2.95
C SER A 72 -3.03 -6.84 -2.61
N LEU A 73 -3.24 -7.61 -1.55
CA LEU A 73 -2.34 -8.68 -1.16
C LEU A 73 -2.29 -9.79 -2.21
N ALA A 74 -3.46 -10.24 -2.69
CA ALA A 74 -3.54 -11.30 -3.70
C ALA A 74 -2.81 -10.91 -4.99
N ARG A 75 -3.01 -9.66 -5.47
CA ARG A 75 -2.30 -9.14 -6.65
C ARG A 75 -0.80 -9.00 -6.41
N SER A 76 -0.39 -8.52 -5.23
CA SER A 76 1.04 -8.44 -4.87
C SER A 76 1.71 -9.81 -4.74
N ASN A 77 0.93 -10.88 -4.51
CA ASN A 77 1.46 -12.24 -4.46
C ASN A 77 1.63 -12.86 -5.84
N GLU A 78 0.85 -12.45 -6.84
CA GLU A 78 1.00 -12.96 -8.22
C GLU A 78 2.33 -12.56 -8.84
N GLU A 79 2.75 -11.32 -8.61
CA GLU A 79 3.98 -10.78 -9.18
C GLU A 79 4.74 -10.00 -8.10
N LEU A 80 5.71 -10.66 -7.50
CA LEU A 80 6.54 -10.07 -6.47
C LEU A 80 7.65 -9.23 -7.10
N VAL A 81 7.47 -7.93 -7.12
CA VAL A 81 8.51 -6.99 -7.54
C VAL A 81 9.46 -6.74 -6.38
N VAL A 82 10.70 -7.16 -6.53
CA VAL A 82 11.79 -6.96 -5.57
C VAL A 82 12.85 -6.02 -6.13
N ARG A 83 13.76 -5.57 -5.28
CA ARG A 83 14.87 -4.70 -5.71
C ARG A 83 15.79 -5.40 -6.69
N ALA A 84 16.53 -4.62 -7.48
CA ALA A 84 17.62 -5.13 -8.30
C ALA A 84 18.59 -5.99 -7.48
N ASN A 85 19.17 -7.01 -8.10
CA ASN A 85 20.04 -8.01 -7.47
C ASN A 85 19.34 -8.85 -6.36
N CYS A 86 18.04 -8.97 -6.43
CA CYS A 86 17.26 -9.80 -5.53
C CYS A 86 16.49 -10.82 -6.38
N ASP A 87 17.01 -12.05 -6.47
CA ASP A 87 16.39 -13.16 -7.16
C ASP A 87 15.79 -14.11 -6.11
N LEU A 88 14.48 -14.03 -5.94
CA LEU A 88 13.72 -14.79 -4.96
C LEU A 88 12.70 -15.66 -5.66
N ARG A 89 12.48 -16.84 -5.10
CA ARG A 89 11.37 -17.73 -5.46
C ARG A 89 10.63 -18.16 -4.21
N GLU A 90 9.37 -18.42 -4.35
CA GLU A 90 8.58 -19.00 -3.27
C GLU A 90 9.11 -20.36 -2.86
N SER A 91 9.30 -20.56 -1.58
CA SER A 91 9.74 -21.82 -0.99
C SER A 91 8.58 -22.69 -0.53
N GLU A 92 7.47 -22.06 -0.15
CA GLU A 92 6.26 -22.69 0.39
C GLU A 92 5.05 -21.87 -0.02
N GLU A 93 3.88 -22.50 -0.04
CA GLU A 93 2.62 -21.80 -0.24
C GLU A 93 2.33 -20.82 0.90
N PRO A 94 1.69 -19.67 0.61
CA PRO A 94 1.34 -18.70 1.64
C PRO A 94 0.31 -19.31 2.60
N ARG A 95 0.51 -19.10 3.90
CA ARG A 95 -0.43 -19.51 4.95
C ARG A 95 -1.34 -18.35 5.32
N TYR A 96 -2.64 -18.62 5.32
CA TYR A 96 -3.66 -17.70 5.78
C TYR A 96 -4.22 -18.19 7.10
N GLU A 97 -4.15 -17.36 8.10
CA GLU A 97 -4.58 -17.70 9.46
C GLU A 97 -5.50 -16.61 10.00
N LEU A 98 -6.55 -17.01 10.67
CA LEU A 98 -7.46 -16.14 11.38
C LEU A 98 -7.28 -16.34 12.89
N ASP A 99 -6.74 -15.32 13.55
CA ASP A 99 -6.65 -15.30 15.01
C ASP A 99 -8.02 -15.07 15.62
N CYS A 100 -8.50 -16.07 16.34
CA CYS A 100 -9.75 -16.03 17.06
C CYS A 100 -9.50 -15.77 18.55
N ARG A 101 -10.60 -15.56 19.29
CA ARG A 101 -10.52 -15.44 20.76
C ARG A 101 -10.01 -16.74 21.38
N ASN A 102 -9.46 -16.61 22.59
CA ASN A 102 -8.97 -17.72 23.41
C ASN A 102 -7.80 -18.51 22.80
N GLY A 103 -6.97 -17.84 21.99
CA GLY A 103 -5.80 -18.44 21.37
C GLY A 103 -6.12 -19.46 20.27
N LYS A 104 -7.37 -19.51 19.81
CA LYS A 104 -7.75 -20.36 18.68
C LYS A 104 -7.28 -19.72 17.37
N ILE A 105 -6.59 -20.48 16.56
CA ILE A 105 -6.19 -20.12 15.19
C ILE A 105 -6.99 -20.99 14.21
N MET A 106 -7.57 -20.36 13.21
CA MET A 106 -8.22 -21.05 12.09
C MET A 106 -7.35 -20.88 10.83
N THR A 107 -6.93 -21.98 10.25
CA THR A 107 -6.29 -21.96 8.95
C THR A 107 -7.34 -21.81 7.86
N LEU A 108 -7.10 -20.84 6.98
CA LEU A 108 -7.95 -20.57 5.83
C LEU A 108 -7.25 -21.03 4.55
N LEU A 109 -8.02 -21.26 3.51
CA LEU A 109 -7.45 -21.48 2.18
C LEU A 109 -6.82 -20.16 1.67
N PRO A 110 -5.74 -20.25 0.90
CA PRO A 110 -5.16 -19.09 0.22
C PRO A 110 -6.23 -18.39 -0.64
N VAL A 111 -6.29 -17.08 -0.56
CA VAL A 111 -7.21 -16.28 -1.37
C VAL A 111 -6.50 -15.93 -2.67
N LEU A 112 -6.94 -16.52 -3.77
CA LEU A 112 -6.44 -16.25 -5.11
C LEU A 112 -6.97 -14.89 -5.62
N ARG A 113 -6.30 -14.32 -6.62
CA ARG A 113 -6.65 -13.02 -7.19
C ARG A 113 -8.12 -12.93 -7.59
N ASP A 114 -8.61 -13.86 -8.41
CA ASP A 114 -9.98 -13.81 -8.92
C ASP A 114 -11.02 -13.88 -7.79
N GLN A 115 -10.73 -14.65 -6.74
CA GLN A 115 -11.57 -14.71 -5.55
C GLN A 115 -11.54 -13.41 -4.75
N ALA A 116 -10.38 -12.79 -4.60
CA ALA A 116 -10.22 -11.52 -3.92
C ALA A 116 -10.89 -10.38 -4.69
N ASP A 117 -10.80 -10.38 -6.02
CA ASP A 117 -11.45 -9.42 -6.88
C ASP A 117 -12.99 -9.56 -6.82
N ALA A 118 -13.52 -10.77 -6.86
CA ALA A 118 -14.94 -11.02 -6.68
C ALA A 118 -15.47 -10.57 -5.31
N LEU A 119 -14.69 -10.78 -4.24
CA LEU A 119 -15.01 -10.27 -2.90
C LEU A 119 -14.99 -8.74 -2.86
N LEU A 120 -14.04 -8.11 -3.56
CA LEU A 120 -13.96 -6.66 -3.64
C LEU A 120 -15.17 -6.07 -4.39
N GLU A 121 -15.58 -6.65 -5.51
CA GLU A 121 -16.77 -6.23 -6.25
C GLU A 121 -18.02 -6.30 -5.37
N GLN A 122 -18.24 -7.43 -4.70
CA GLN A 122 -19.37 -7.58 -3.76
C GLN A 122 -19.33 -6.55 -2.62
N ALA A 123 -18.15 -6.28 -2.08
CA ALA A 123 -18.00 -5.30 -1.00
C ALA A 123 -18.23 -3.86 -1.48
N ILE A 124 -17.87 -3.53 -2.72
CA ILE A 124 -18.16 -2.25 -3.35
C ILE A 124 -19.69 -2.07 -3.50
N ASP A 125 -20.39 -3.07 -4.03
CA ASP A 125 -21.83 -3.02 -4.22
C ASP A 125 -22.56 -2.88 -2.89
N LEU A 126 -22.15 -3.63 -1.89
CA LEU A 126 -22.72 -3.52 -0.54
C LEU A 126 -22.49 -2.13 0.09
N ALA A 127 -21.31 -1.55 -0.11
CA ALA A 127 -21.01 -0.22 0.40
C ALA A 127 -21.79 0.87 -0.35
N ARG A 128 -22.03 0.71 -1.65
CA ARG A 128 -22.91 1.59 -2.43
C ARG A 128 -24.35 1.55 -1.90
N GLU A 129 -24.87 0.36 -1.70
CA GLU A 129 -26.24 0.15 -1.24
C GLU A 129 -26.46 0.67 0.18
N LEU A 130 -25.61 0.30 1.13
CA LEU A 130 -25.85 0.52 2.57
C LEU A 130 -25.21 1.81 3.11
N ALA A 131 -24.18 2.32 2.45
CA ALA A 131 -23.45 3.50 2.92
C ALA A 131 -23.43 4.67 1.93
N GLY A 132 -24.03 4.52 0.73
CA GLY A 132 -24.07 5.55 -0.28
C GLY A 132 -22.71 5.90 -0.86
N VAL A 133 -21.77 4.97 -0.85
CA VAL A 133 -20.46 5.17 -1.47
C VAL A 133 -20.63 5.33 -2.98
N SER A 134 -20.25 6.50 -3.50
CA SER A 134 -20.45 6.89 -4.91
C SER A 134 -19.20 6.82 -5.76
N TRP A 135 -18.14 6.23 -5.24
CA TRP A 135 -16.90 6.09 -6.00
C TRP A 135 -17.08 5.17 -7.22
N ASN A 136 -16.79 5.70 -8.40
CA ASN A 136 -16.88 5.00 -9.69
C ASN A 136 -15.54 4.96 -10.44
N GLY A 137 -14.44 5.15 -9.73
CA GLY A 137 -13.11 5.24 -10.33
C GLY A 137 -12.85 6.59 -10.99
N GLU A 138 -13.46 7.66 -10.47
CA GLU A 138 -13.24 9.01 -10.97
C GLU A 138 -11.76 9.39 -10.84
N GLU A 139 -11.25 10.04 -11.87
CA GLU A 139 -9.94 10.62 -11.87
C GLU A 139 -9.97 11.96 -11.11
N PHE A 140 -9.12 12.08 -10.10
CA PHE A 140 -8.94 13.33 -9.36
C PHE A 140 -7.71 14.05 -9.88
N THR A 141 -7.92 15.21 -10.49
CA THR A 141 -6.82 16.11 -10.86
C THR A 141 -6.52 17.04 -9.70
N VAL A 142 -5.32 16.94 -9.16
CA VAL A 142 -4.84 17.81 -8.08
C VAL A 142 -3.79 18.77 -8.65
N VAL A 143 -4.02 20.06 -8.44
CA VAL A 143 -3.03 21.07 -8.80
C VAL A 143 -1.95 21.08 -7.73
N GLY A 144 -0.74 20.71 -8.11
CA GLY A 144 0.41 20.75 -7.20
C GLY A 144 0.77 22.18 -6.79
N ASN A 145 1.49 22.32 -5.68
CA ASN A 145 1.97 23.62 -5.22
C ASN A 145 2.96 24.22 -6.25
N PRO A 146 2.66 25.40 -6.85
CA PRO A 146 3.51 25.99 -7.89
C PRO A 146 4.97 26.22 -7.45
N ILE A 147 5.20 26.48 -6.17
CA ILE A 147 6.54 26.68 -5.61
C ILE A 147 7.36 25.39 -5.70
N VAL A 148 6.72 24.24 -5.45
CA VAL A 148 7.36 22.92 -5.51
C VAL A 148 7.63 22.54 -6.97
N ILE A 149 6.64 22.72 -7.84
CA ILE A 149 6.74 22.38 -9.28
C ILE A 149 7.84 23.21 -9.95
N ASN A 150 7.86 24.53 -9.74
CA ASN A 150 8.85 25.41 -10.33
C ASN A 150 10.26 25.20 -9.77
N GLY A 151 10.38 24.79 -8.49
CA GLY A 151 11.65 24.46 -7.87
C GLY A 151 12.27 23.18 -8.47
N ALA A 152 11.44 22.16 -8.72
CA ALA A 152 11.89 20.89 -9.29
C ALA A 152 12.36 21.02 -10.77
N THR A 153 11.71 21.90 -11.56
CA THR A 153 12.12 22.17 -12.95
C THR A 153 13.46 22.89 -13.03
N ALA A 154 13.78 23.75 -12.09
CA ALA A 154 15.06 24.47 -12.06
C ALA A 154 16.26 23.56 -11.71
N GLU A 155 16.03 22.45 -11.01
CA GLU A 155 17.08 21.45 -10.72
C GLU A 155 17.33 20.49 -11.90
N ALA A 156 16.34 20.24 -12.74
CA ALA A 156 16.46 19.35 -13.90
C ALA A 156 17.18 20.00 -15.10
N GLU A 157 17.28 21.32 -15.16
CA GLU A 157 17.99 22.05 -16.23
C GLU A 157 19.49 22.25 -15.94
N ASP A 158 19.97 21.93 -14.73
CA ASP A 158 21.36 22.12 -14.29
C ASP A 158 22.19 20.80 -14.24
N ASP A 159 21.63 19.62 -14.65
CA ASP A 159 22.31 18.34 -14.84
C ASP A 159 22.58 18.06 -16.34
#